data_a386c2d0daeeff311d45c94925df5802
#
_entry.id   a386c2d0daeeff311d45c94925df5802
#
_cell.length_a   1.000
_cell.length_b   1.000
_cell.length_c   1.000
_cell.angle_alpha   90.00
_cell.angle_beta   90.00
_cell.angle_gamma   90.00
#
_symmetry.space_group_name_H-M   'P 1'
#
loop_
_entity.id
_entity.type
_entity.pdbx_description
1 polymer ?
#
loop_
_entity_poly.entity_id
_entity_poly.type
_entity_poly.pdbx_seq_one_letter_code
_entity_poly.pdbx_strand_id
1 'polypeptide(L)'
;MKRMSEGMKETSQSNILLESGTNELEIVMYKVGGETFGINVLKVREIIQPLPVTKTPQHHQYVEGVFRLRQEVIPVVNLAKVLGYPPSPEPNQDKFIIGELNKVKVAFQVQSVSRIHRISWEQIEKPSELSQGSHIQTIGVIKLEDEIALLLDYERILMEISLK
;
A
#
# COMPACT_ATOMS: atom_id res chain seq x y z
N MET A 1 -27.49 -2.48 16.68
CA MET A 1 -27.24 -2.58 16.42
C MET A 1 -27.15 -2.96 15.97
N LYS A 2 -27.17 -3.04 15.52
CA LYS A 2 -26.86 -3.30 15.08
C LYS A 2 -26.84 -3.40 14.31
N ARG A 3 -26.99 -3.48 13.49
CA ARG A 3 -26.75 -3.58 12.82
C ARG A 3 -26.56 -3.86 12.03
N MET A 4 -26.60 -4.10 11.45
CA MET A 4 -26.29 -4.33 10.85
C MET A 4 -26.10 -4.94 10.41
N SER A 5 -26.12 -5.21 10.14
CA SER A 5 -25.78 -5.76 9.83
C SER A 5 -25.93 -6.11 9.34
N GLU A 6 -26.21 -6.03 8.69
CA GLU A 6 -26.22 -6.10 8.33
C GLU A 6 -25.95 -5.97 7.62
N GLY A 7 -26.07 -5.97 7.09
CA GLY A 7 -25.72 -5.72 6.59
C GLY A 7 -25.27 -5.57 6.19
N MET A 8 -25.14 -5.73 5.79
CA MET A 8 -24.46 -5.48 5.53
C MET A 8 -23.76 -6.11 5.34
N LYS A 9 -23.42 -6.75 5.02
CA LYS A 9 -22.48 -6.99 4.93
C LYS A 9 -21.94 -7.28 3.95
N GLU A 10 -21.88 -7.19 3.02
CA GLU A 10 -21.30 -7.31 2.14
C GLU A 10 -20.37 -6.73 1.79
N THR A 11 -19.96 -6.38 1.76
CA THR A 11 -19.12 -5.89 1.46
C THR A 11 -18.25 -5.49 1.97
N SER A 12 -17.99 -5.67 2.41
CA SER A 12 -16.69 -5.49 2.39
C SER A 12 -16.28 -4.64 3.48
N GLN A 13 -15.16 -4.04 3.40
CA GLN A 13 -14.63 -3.26 4.49
C GLN A 13 -15.50 -2.08 4.84
N SER A 14 -16.11 -1.50 3.85
CA SER A 14 -16.97 -0.37 4.13
C SER A 14 -18.14 -0.82 4.97
N ASN A 15 -18.64 -2.03 4.75
CA ASN A 15 -19.72 -2.53 5.57
C ASN A 15 -19.26 -2.71 7.00
N ILE A 16 -18.05 -3.19 7.19
CA ILE A 16 -17.52 -3.37 8.53
C ILE A 16 -17.42 -2.05 9.24
N LEU A 17 -16.93 -1.03 8.55
CA LEU A 17 -16.83 0.29 9.13
C LEU A 17 -18.17 0.87 9.47
N LEU A 18 -19.16 0.65 8.63
CA LEU A 18 -20.48 1.13 8.90
C LEU A 18 -21.08 0.45 10.11
N GLU A 19 -20.81 -0.82 10.26
CA GLU A 19 -21.33 -1.54 11.42
C GLU A 19 -20.73 -1.02 12.71
N SER A 20 -19.50 -0.55 12.66
CA SER A 20 -18.87 -0.02 13.85
C SER A 20 -19.36 1.38 14.17
N GLY A 21 -20.15 1.97 13.30
CA GLY A 21 -20.67 3.29 13.54
C GLY A 21 -19.73 4.41 13.22
N THR A 22 -18.62 4.11 12.58
CA THR A 22 -17.67 5.13 12.20
C THR A 22 -17.60 5.24 10.70
N ASN A 23 -17.16 6.41 10.26
CA ASN A 23 -16.92 6.64 8.85
C ASN A 23 -15.45 6.86 8.62
N GLU A 24 -14.63 6.21 9.43
CA GLU A 24 -13.21 6.45 9.46
C GLU A 24 -12.44 5.21 9.08
N LEU A 25 -11.24 5.43 8.60
CA LEU A 25 -10.30 4.35 8.34
C LEU A 25 -8.92 4.82 8.75
N GLU A 26 -8.03 3.87 8.91
CA GLU A 26 -6.67 4.17 9.31
C GLU A 26 -5.73 3.88 8.15
N ILE A 27 -4.85 4.83 7.90
CA ILE A 27 -3.95 4.79 6.77
C ILE A 27 -2.52 4.85 7.29
N VAL A 28 -1.70 3.91 6.86
CA VAL A 28 -0.27 3.95 7.11
C VAL A 28 0.34 4.88 6.07
N MET A 29 0.98 5.95 6.52
CA MET A 29 1.58 6.93 5.61
C MET A 29 3.04 6.57 5.42
N TYR A 30 3.49 6.66 4.17
CA TYR A 30 4.86 6.34 3.84
C TYR A 30 5.33 7.24 2.71
N LYS A 31 6.62 7.24 2.48
CA LYS A 31 7.20 8.07 1.43
C LYS A 31 7.98 7.24 0.45
N VAL A 32 7.90 7.64 -0.80
CA VAL A 32 8.72 7.11 -1.88
C VAL A 32 9.06 8.30 -2.77
N GLY A 33 10.34 8.49 -3.03
CA GLY A 33 10.76 9.57 -3.91
C GLY A 33 10.39 10.96 -3.40
N GLY A 34 10.25 11.11 -2.09
CA GLY A 34 9.88 12.39 -1.54
C GLY A 34 8.39 12.67 -1.52
N GLU A 35 7.60 11.82 -2.13
CA GLU A 35 6.16 11.98 -2.15
C GLU A 35 5.52 11.10 -1.08
N THR A 36 4.35 11.52 -0.62
CA THR A 36 3.64 10.82 0.45
C THR A 36 2.54 9.96 -0.13
N PHE A 37 2.47 8.73 0.36
CA PHE A 37 1.48 7.76 -0.05
C PHE A 37 0.84 7.15 1.18
N GLY A 38 -0.24 6.42 0.96
CA GLY A 38 -0.92 5.76 2.04
C GLY A 38 -1.41 4.39 1.65
N ILE A 39 -1.48 3.52 2.65
CA ILE A 39 -2.06 2.20 2.47
C ILE A 39 -2.95 1.91 3.66
N ASN A 40 -4.13 1.37 3.36
CA ASN A 40 -5.09 1.05 4.40
C ASN A 40 -4.48 0.06 5.38
N VAL A 41 -4.61 0.37 6.66
CA VAL A 41 -3.98 -0.45 7.70
C VAL A 41 -4.51 -1.89 7.66
N LEU A 42 -5.71 -2.08 7.15
CA LEU A 42 -6.30 -3.43 7.05
C LEU A 42 -5.54 -4.32 6.08
N LYS A 43 -4.75 -3.74 5.19
CA LYS A 43 -3.96 -4.52 4.26
C LYS A 43 -2.55 -4.79 4.77
N VAL A 44 -2.18 -4.22 5.89
CA VAL A 44 -0.81 -4.29 6.39
C VAL A 44 -0.71 -5.33 7.49
N ARG A 45 0.27 -6.21 7.35
CA ARG A 45 0.54 -7.22 8.37
C ARG A 45 1.61 -6.75 9.34
N GLU A 46 2.70 -6.20 8.83
CA GLU A 46 3.75 -5.67 9.68
C GLU A 46 4.68 -4.80 8.86
N ILE A 47 5.49 -4.03 9.55
CA ILE A 47 6.47 -3.16 8.93
C ILE A 47 7.81 -3.54 9.54
N ILE A 48 8.78 -3.87 8.70
CA ILE A 48 10.06 -4.37 9.18
C ILE A 48 11.21 -3.64 8.51
N GLN A 49 12.38 -3.81 9.10
CA GLN A 49 13.61 -3.40 8.46
C GLN A 49 13.85 -4.31 7.26
N PRO A 50 14.51 -3.82 6.23
CA PRO A 50 14.82 -4.67 5.09
C PRO A 50 15.64 -5.87 5.51
N LEU A 51 15.35 -7.00 4.90
CA LEU A 51 16.10 -8.22 5.05
C LEU A 51 16.79 -8.52 3.75
N PRO A 52 17.86 -9.35 3.78
CA PRO A 52 18.52 -9.69 2.53
C PRO A 52 17.56 -10.34 1.56
N VAL A 53 17.65 -9.93 0.32
CA VAL A 53 16.74 -10.34 -0.73
C VAL A 53 17.51 -11.19 -1.72
N THR A 54 16.96 -12.35 -2.06
CA THR A 54 17.52 -13.24 -3.06
C THR A 54 16.83 -12.97 -4.38
N LYS A 55 17.61 -12.63 -5.38
CA LYS A 55 17.03 -12.39 -6.71
C LYS A 55 16.62 -13.72 -7.33
N THR A 56 15.51 -13.69 -8.02
CA THR A 56 15.02 -14.86 -8.72
C THR A 56 15.27 -14.67 -10.21
N PRO A 57 15.51 -15.77 -10.94
CA PRO A 57 15.89 -15.64 -12.35
C PRO A 57 14.84 -15.01 -13.23
N GLN A 58 13.59 -15.26 -12.99
CA GLN A 58 12.53 -14.75 -13.85
C GLN A 58 11.56 -13.96 -13.02
N HIS A 59 11.88 -12.71 -12.78
CA HIS A 59 11.03 -11.86 -11.99
C HIS A 59 10.64 -10.64 -12.80
N HIS A 60 9.54 -10.06 -12.40
CA HIS A 60 9.09 -8.81 -13.00
C HIS A 60 10.06 -7.70 -12.61
N GLN A 61 10.16 -6.69 -13.47
CA GLN A 61 11.13 -5.62 -13.25
C GLN A 61 10.89 -4.88 -11.94
N TYR A 62 9.66 -4.89 -11.41
CA TYR A 62 9.36 -4.22 -10.15
C TYR A 62 9.73 -5.07 -8.93
N VAL A 63 10.04 -6.33 -9.13
CA VAL A 63 10.30 -7.25 -8.03
C VAL A 63 11.80 -7.35 -7.82
N GLU A 64 12.26 -7.01 -6.63
CA GLU A 64 13.68 -7.10 -6.31
C GLU A 64 14.13 -8.54 -6.10
N GLY A 65 13.21 -9.39 -5.71
CA GLY A 65 13.50 -10.77 -5.41
C GLY A 65 12.59 -11.24 -4.31
N VAL A 66 13.05 -12.20 -3.54
CA VAL A 66 12.26 -12.78 -2.45
C VAL A 66 13.11 -12.84 -1.19
N PHE A 67 12.44 -12.88 -0.05
CA PHE A 67 13.12 -13.14 1.20
C PHE A 67 12.24 -14.06 2.04
N ARG A 68 12.87 -14.68 3.03
CA ARG A 68 12.16 -15.61 3.89
C ARG A 68 11.85 -14.95 5.21
N LEU A 69 10.60 -15.02 5.61
CA LEU A 69 10.16 -14.50 6.88
C LEU A 69 9.30 -15.56 7.54
N ARG A 70 9.77 -16.11 8.66
CA ARG A 70 9.02 -17.11 9.41
C ARG A 70 8.51 -18.23 8.53
N GLN A 71 9.40 -18.76 7.71
CA GLN A 71 9.10 -19.91 6.85
C GLN A 71 8.20 -19.59 5.66
N GLU A 72 7.92 -18.32 5.44
CA GLU A 72 7.22 -17.91 4.24
C GLU A 72 8.19 -17.19 3.32
N VAL A 73 8.01 -17.41 2.03
CA VAL A 73 8.81 -16.73 1.01
C VAL A 73 7.98 -15.58 0.49
N ILE A 74 8.50 -14.37 0.63
CA ILE A 74 7.73 -13.17 0.33
C ILE A 74 8.46 -12.37 -0.74
N PRO A 75 7.78 -12.02 -1.84
CA PRO A 75 8.39 -11.18 -2.86
C PRO A 75 8.47 -9.74 -2.41
N VAL A 76 9.49 -9.04 -2.89
CA VAL A 76 9.71 -7.64 -2.58
C VAL A 76 9.43 -6.81 -3.81
N VAL A 77 8.46 -5.93 -3.71
CA VAL A 77 8.10 -5.02 -4.78
C VAL A 77 8.67 -3.65 -4.44
N ASN A 78 9.52 -3.15 -5.32
CA ASN A 78 10.15 -1.84 -5.13
C ASN A 78 9.22 -0.77 -5.67
N LEU A 79 8.56 -0.05 -4.78
CA LEU A 79 7.58 0.94 -5.22
C LEU A 79 8.21 2.10 -5.96
N ALA A 80 9.48 2.41 -5.69
CA ALA A 80 10.14 3.45 -6.48
C ALA A 80 10.16 3.06 -7.95
N LYS A 81 10.41 1.78 -8.23
CA LYS A 81 10.41 1.34 -9.62
C LYS A 81 9.01 1.36 -10.21
N VAL A 82 8.02 0.96 -9.42
CA VAL A 82 6.64 1.00 -9.88
C VAL A 82 6.25 2.42 -10.29
N LEU A 83 6.69 3.38 -9.48
CA LEU A 83 6.27 4.77 -9.68
C LEU A 83 7.22 5.56 -10.56
N GLY A 84 8.32 4.95 -10.99
CA GLY A 84 9.23 5.63 -11.89
C GLY A 84 10.18 6.59 -11.21
N TYR A 85 10.42 6.42 -9.93
CA TYR A 85 11.36 7.26 -9.20
C TYR A 85 12.76 6.65 -9.26
N PRO A 86 13.78 7.48 -9.08
CA PRO A 86 15.14 6.94 -9.00
C PRO A 86 15.31 6.07 -7.76
N PRO A 87 16.37 5.28 -7.73
CA PRO A 87 16.62 4.45 -6.56
C PRO A 87 16.72 5.27 -5.29
N SER A 88 16.41 4.63 -4.17
CA SER A 88 16.48 5.28 -2.88
C SER A 88 17.90 5.77 -2.63
N PRO A 89 18.08 7.01 -2.15
CA PRO A 89 19.42 7.50 -1.86
C PRO A 89 20.07 6.80 -0.67
N GLU A 90 19.27 6.24 0.21
CA GLU A 90 19.79 5.55 1.38
C GLU A 90 19.05 4.24 1.55
N PRO A 91 19.37 3.24 0.73
CA PRO A 91 18.60 1.99 0.76
C PRO A 91 18.61 1.31 2.13
N ASN A 92 19.66 1.54 2.92
CA ASN A 92 19.70 0.93 4.24
C ASN A 92 18.64 1.45 5.17
N GLN A 93 18.05 2.58 4.85
CA GLN A 93 17.00 3.16 5.68
C GLN A 93 15.62 2.88 5.13
N ASP A 94 15.52 2.19 4.02
CA ASP A 94 14.24 1.79 3.50
C ASP A 94 13.51 0.90 4.50
N LYS A 95 12.22 0.72 4.26
CA LYS A 95 11.39 -0.15 5.08
C LYS A 95 10.63 -1.08 4.17
N PHE A 96 10.27 -2.23 4.71
CA PHE A 96 9.38 -3.17 4.03
C PHE A 96 8.03 -3.11 4.72
N ILE A 97 7.00 -2.75 3.96
CA ILE A 97 5.62 -2.85 4.42
C ILE A 97 5.09 -4.18 3.92
N ILE A 98 4.86 -5.11 4.83
CA ILE A 98 4.38 -6.42 4.44
C ILE A 98 2.87 -6.38 4.46
N GLY A 99 2.29 -6.54 3.28
CA GLY A 99 0.85 -6.53 3.12
C GLY A 99 0.33 -7.88 2.71
N GLU A 100 -0.95 -8.03 2.87
CA GLU A 100 -1.64 -9.22 2.40
C GLU A 100 -2.85 -8.78 1.62
N LEU A 101 -2.85 -9.13 0.34
CA LEU A 101 -3.90 -8.74 -0.58
C LEU A 101 -4.39 -9.99 -1.26
N ASN A 102 -5.69 -10.28 -1.11
CA ASN A 102 -6.26 -11.47 -1.74
C ASN A 102 -5.46 -12.72 -1.39
N LYS A 103 -5.08 -12.81 -0.10
CA LYS A 103 -4.36 -13.97 0.43
C LYS A 103 -2.93 -14.10 -0.09
N VAL A 104 -2.42 -13.07 -0.73
CA VAL A 104 -1.05 -13.05 -1.23
C VAL A 104 -0.26 -12.06 -0.38
N LYS A 105 0.85 -12.53 0.18
CA LYS A 105 1.72 -11.65 0.95
C LYS A 105 2.79 -11.07 0.06
N VAL A 106 3.07 -9.81 0.26
CA VAL A 106 4.05 -9.08 -0.53
C VAL A 106 4.67 -8.03 0.38
N ALA A 107 5.94 -7.73 0.15
CA ALA A 107 6.62 -6.67 0.85
C ALA A 107 6.80 -5.50 -0.11
N PHE A 108 6.26 -4.36 0.25
CA PHE A 108 6.47 -3.14 -0.53
C PHE A 108 7.66 -2.40 0.05
N GLN A 109 8.67 -2.21 -0.77
CA GLN A 109 9.86 -1.47 -0.35
C GLN A 109 9.59 0.02 -0.53
N VAL A 110 9.70 0.76 0.57
CA VAL A 110 9.42 2.18 0.58
C VAL A 110 10.58 2.89 1.25
N GLN A 111 10.63 4.21 1.06
CA GLN A 111 11.74 5.01 1.56
C GLN A 111 11.64 5.19 3.07
N SER A 112 10.44 5.46 3.56
CA SER A 112 10.25 5.64 4.99
C SER A 112 8.77 5.46 5.30
N VAL A 113 8.50 5.15 6.56
CA VAL A 113 7.12 5.04 7.05
C VAL A 113 7.00 6.06 8.18
N SER A 114 5.98 6.90 8.12
CA SER A 114 5.84 7.93 9.13
C SER A 114 4.91 7.48 10.25
N ARG A 115 3.62 7.41 10.00
CA ARG A 115 2.71 7.10 11.08
C ARG A 115 1.37 6.72 10.50
N ILE A 116 0.47 6.33 11.39
CA ILE A 116 -0.89 5.98 11.02
C ILE A 116 -1.76 7.19 11.22
N HIS A 117 -2.52 7.54 10.19
CA HIS A 117 -3.48 8.62 10.25
C HIS A 117 -4.89 8.05 10.24
N ARG A 118 -5.73 8.58 11.09
CA ARG A 118 -7.15 8.27 11.03
C ARG A 118 -7.81 9.33 10.19
N ILE A 119 -8.50 8.91 9.15
CA ILE A 119 -9.15 9.84 8.24
C ILE A 119 -10.57 9.39 8.01
N SER A 120 -11.37 10.33 7.52
CA SER A 120 -12.74 10.05 7.13
C SER A 120 -12.75 9.68 5.65
N TRP A 121 -13.69 8.80 5.28
CA TRP A 121 -13.86 8.48 3.87
C TRP A 121 -14.09 9.72 3.03
N GLU A 122 -14.67 10.74 3.63
CA GLU A 122 -14.93 11.98 2.92
C GLU A 122 -13.69 12.75 2.56
N GLN A 123 -12.57 12.45 3.22
CA GLN A 123 -11.30 13.11 2.91
C GLN A 123 -10.60 12.51 1.70
N ILE A 124 -11.14 11.42 1.17
CA ILE A 124 -10.54 10.76 0.02
C ILE A 124 -11.26 11.23 -1.22
N GLU A 125 -10.51 11.84 -2.13
CA GLU A 125 -11.06 12.35 -3.36
C GLU A 125 -10.57 11.51 -4.51
N LYS A 126 -11.35 11.50 -5.58
CA LYS A 126 -10.91 10.84 -6.78
C LYS A 126 -9.76 11.61 -7.40
N PRO A 127 -8.79 10.92 -7.96
CA PRO A 127 -7.70 11.62 -8.62
C PRO A 127 -8.21 12.32 -9.86
N SER A 128 -7.69 13.52 -10.12
CA SER A 128 -7.99 14.21 -11.34
C SER A 128 -7.05 13.69 -12.42
N GLU A 129 -7.38 14.04 -13.66
CA GLU A 129 -6.51 13.63 -14.76
C GLU A 129 -5.13 14.23 -14.62
N LEU A 130 -5.05 15.41 -14.01
CA LEU A 130 -3.76 16.05 -13.85
C LEU A 130 -2.90 15.38 -12.79
N SER A 131 -3.54 14.77 -11.79
CA SER A 131 -2.79 14.11 -10.73
C SER A 131 -2.50 12.66 -11.04
N GLN A 132 -3.01 12.14 -12.15
CA GLN A 132 -2.73 10.77 -12.55
C GLN A 132 -1.54 10.79 -13.49
N GLY A 133 -0.41 10.34 -13.00
CA GLY A 133 0.70 10.11 -13.89
C GLY A 133 0.35 9.02 -14.87
N SER A 134 1.13 8.94 -15.94
CA SER A 134 0.82 7.99 -16.99
C SER A 134 0.85 6.55 -16.51
N HIS A 135 1.64 6.26 -15.50
CA HIS A 135 1.79 4.88 -15.04
C HIS A 135 1.27 4.66 -13.64
N ILE A 136 0.90 5.71 -12.95
CA ILE A 136 0.58 5.58 -11.54
C ILE A 136 -0.85 5.13 -11.41
N GLN A 137 -1.03 4.05 -10.65
CA GLN A 137 -2.35 3.52 -10.39
C GLN A 137 -2.87 4.14 -9.10
N THR A 138 -3.30 5.37 -9.20
CA THR A 138 -3.79 6.12 -8.05
C THR A 138 -5.30 6.01 -8.01
N ILE A 139 -5.84 5.56 -6.89
CA ILE A 139 -7.28 5.42 -6.73
C ILE A 139 -7.87 6.45 -5.80
N GLY A 140 -7.05 7.23 -5.14
CA GLY A 140 -7.57 8.26 -4.26
C GLY A 140 -6.50 9.25 -3.88
N VAL A 141 -6.95 10.43 -3.49
CA VAL A 141 -6.10 11.50 -3.02
C VAL A 141 -6.60 11.91 -1.65
N ILE A 142 -5.73 11.85 -0.67
CA ILE A 142 -6.07 12.25 0.69
C ILE A 142 -5.49 13.63 0.94
N LYS A 143 -6.35 14.56 1.29
CA LYS A 143 -5.92 15.90 1.61
C LYS A 143 -5.77 16.03 3.11
N LEU A 144 -4.56 16.25 3.54
CA LEU A 144 -4.24 16.52 4.93
C LEU A 144 -3.95 18.00 5.08
N GLU A 145 -3.76 18.41 6.32
CA GLU A 145 -3.64 19.84 6.60
C GLU A 145 -2.50 20.47 5.84
N ASP A 146 -1.37 19.80 5.80
CA ASP A 146 -0.19 20.40 5.18
C ASP A 146 0.46 19.48 4.15
N GLU A 147 -0.25 18.46 3.69
CA GLU A 147 0.31 17.62 2.63
C GLU A 147 -0.80 16.83 1.99
N ILE A 148 -0.46 16.24 0.87
CA ILE A 148 -1.35 15.39 0.12
C ILE A 148 -0.74 14.01 0.05
N ALA A 149 -1.53 12.99 0.31
CA ALA A 149 -1.09 11.60 0.18
C ALA A 149 -1.88 10.92 -0.90
N LEU A 150 -1.22 10.03 -1.63
CA LEU A 150 -1.86 9.30 -2.70
C LEU A 150 -2.11 7.88 -2.28
N LEU A 151 -3.30 7.39 -2.59
CA LEU A 151 -3.65 5.98 -2.39
C LEU A 151 -3.46 5.24 -3.69
N LEU A 152 -2.66 4.19 -3.66
CA LEU A 152 -2.38 3.42 -4.86
C LEU A 152 -3.31 2.21 -4.93
N ASP A 153 -3.48 1.72 -6.13
CA ASP A 153 -4.23 0.48 -6.35
C ASP A 153 -3.27 -0.69 -6.23
N TYR A 154 -3.11 -1.17 -5.00
CA TYR A 154 -2.13 -2.21 -4.73
C TYR A 154 -2.52 -3.53 -5.39
N GLU A 155 -3.81 -3.81 -5.46
CA GLU A 155 -4.25 -5.02 -6.12
C GLU A 155 -3.87 -5.02 -7.60
N ARG A 156 -3.98 -3.85 -8.22
CA ARG A 156 -3.63 -3.76 -9.62
C ARG A 156 -2.14 -3.93 -9.84
N ILE A 157 -1.34 -3.36 -8.93
CA ILE A 157 0.10 -3.54 -9.01
C ILE A 157 0.44 -5.02 -8.91
N LEU A 158 -0.20 -5.72 -7.99
CA LEU A 158 0.07 -7.15 -7.84
C LEU A 158 -0.38 -7.94 -9.05
N MET A 159 -1.53 -7.57 -9.62
CA MET A 159 -1.98 -8.25 -10.83
C MET A 159 -0.97 -8.10 -11.95
N GLU A 160 -0.44 -6.92 -12.10
CA GLU A 160 0.53 -6.69 -13.17
C GLU A 160 1.77 -7.54 -12.97
N ILE A 161 2.19 -7.72 -11.73
CA ILE A 161 3.39 -8.49 -11.43
C ILE A 161 3.13 -9.98 -11.53
N SER A 162 1.96 -10.43 -11.14
CA SER A 162 1.68 -11.85 -11.00
C SER A 162 1.17 -12.50 -12.24
N LEU A 163 1.05 -11.76 -13.29
CA LEU A 163 0.50 -12.32 -14.51
C LEU A 163 1.50 -13.20 -15.19
N LYS A 164 2.01 -14.07 -14.52
CA LYS A 164 3.04 -14.88 -15.12
C LYS A 164 2.75 -16.29 -14.93
#